data_8b041b22411fc6e71a668fa1fec2a21e
#
_entry.id   8b041b22411fc6e71a668fa1fec2a21e
#
_cell.length_a   1.000
_cell.length_b   1.000
_cell.length_c   1.000
_cell.angle_alpha   90.00
_cell.angle_beta   90.00
_cell.angle_gamma   90.00
#
_symmetry.space_group_name_H-M   'P 1'
#
loop_
_entity.id
_entity.type
_entity.pdbx_description
1 polymer ?
#
loop_
_entity_poly.entity_id
_entity_poly.type
_entity_poly.pdbx_seq_one_letter_code
_entity_poly.pdbx_strand_id
1 'polypeptide(L)'
;VYKRSQAKNSANVQTSVSFAQSAKTPDELSGKLVNSCGQPETLKGDEKIYEISVQYERENTKGRKEGYDCILSFDYACESMEFFVNGRKVNDYFYTGQKALFSLGYFDFPTKITAVLHPLHEGDHIYLQEWPKMDDKKACCIEAVTLTEQFA
;
A
#
# COMPACT_ATOMS: atom_id res chain seq x y z
N VAL A 1 25.15 -17.18 7.21
CA VAL A 1 24.45 -17.24 6.95
C VAL A 1 23.88 -18.08 6.79
N TYR A 2 23.77 -18.38 6.84
CA TYR A 2 23.11 -19.12 6.79
C TYR A 2 22.44 -19.20 5.72
N LYS A 3 22.51 -19.77 5.18
CA LYS A 3 21.92 -19.79 4.22
C LYS A 3 20.73 -20.39 4.32
N ARG A 4 20.11 -19.95 4.57
CA ARG A 4 18.92 -20.31 4.71
C ARG A 4 18.51 -21.26 3.86
N SER A 5 18.74 -21.81 3.64
CA SER A 5 18.49 -22.54 3.09
C SER A 5 18.09 -23.19 2.58
N GLN A 6 18.09 -23.50 2.34
CA GLN A 6 17.74 -24.00 1.91
C GLN A 6 17.11 -24.76 2.01
N ALA A 7 16.79 -25.06 2.25
CA ALA A 7 16.21 -25.70 2.41
C ALA A 7 15.41 -25.83 2.04
N LYS A 8 15.19 -25.97 1.79
CA LYS A 8 14.42 -26.07 1.45
C LYS A 8 13.40 -26.20 1.79
N ASN A 9 13.47 -25.83 1.74
CA ASN A 9 12.32 -26.10 2.44
C ASN A 9 11.27 -25.10 2.12
N SER A 10 10.20 -25.52 1.58
CA SER A 10 9.14 -24.63 1.16
C SER A 10 8.54 -23.82 2.30
N ALA A 11 8.76 -24.25 3.55
CA ALA A 11 8.26 -23.50 4.70
C ALA A 11 9.10 -22.25 4.96
N ASN A 12 10.27 -22.14 4.36
CA ASN A 12 11.13 -20.99 4.56
C ASN A 12 10.84 -19.92 3.51
N VAL A 13 9.81 -19.14 3.78
CA VAL A 13 9.40 -18.07 2.87
C VAL A 13 10.00 -16.78 3.36
N GLN A 14 10.66 -16.08 2.46
CA GLN A 14 11.18 -14.75 2.79
C GLN A 14 10.04 -13.74 2.85
N THR A 15 10.19 -12.75 3.71
CA THR A 15 9.25 -11.65 3.75
C THR A 15 9.35 -10.88 2.44
N SER A 16 8.24 -10.73 1.77
CA SER A 16 8.21 -10.12 0.44
C SER A 16 6.88 -9.44 0.20
N VAL A 17 6.88 -8.54 -0.78
CA VAL A 17 5.68 -7.80 -1.16
C VAL A 17 5.48 -7.90 -2.67
N SER A 18 4.22 -7.95 -3.06
CA SER A 18 3.83 -7.84 -4.45
C SER A 18 2.61 -6.94 -4.55
N PHE A 19 2.40 -6.34 -5.72
CA PHE A 19 1.23 -5.49 -5.92
C PHE A 19 0.77 -5.61 -7.35
N ALA A 20 -0.53 -5.35 -7.54
CA ALA A 20 -1.14 -5.35 -8.86
C ALA A 20 -2.38 -4.48 -8.81
N GLN A 21 -2.75 -3.92 -9.96
CA GLN A 21 -4.01 -3.22 -10.06
C GLN A 21 -5.14 -4.23 -9.87
N SER A 22 -6.11 -3.88 -9.02
CA SER A 22 -7.19 -4.78 -8.70
C SER A 22 -8.10 -5.02 -9.90
N ALA A 23 -8.64 -6.22 -9.98
CA ALA A 23 -9.69 -6.52 -10.96
C ALA A 23 -11.01 -5.87 -10.58
N LYS A 24 -11.18 -5.46 -9.32
CA LYS A 24 -12.40 -4.81 -8.87
C LYS A 24 -12.37 -3.33 -9.26
N THR A 25 -13.52 -2.83 -9.69
CA THR A 25 -13.65 -1.44 -10.08
C THR A 25 -14.07 -0.59 -8.89
N PRO A 26 -13.90 0.75 -8.97
CA PRO A 26 -14.42 1.61 -7.91
C PRO A 26 -15.91 1.41 -7.65
N ASP A 27 -16.70 1.18 -8.69
CA ASP A 27 -18.13 0.96 -8.51
C ASP A 27 -18.43 -0.28 -7.68
N GLU A 28 -17.64 -1.33 -7.86
CA GLU A 28 -17.83 -2.57 -7.10
C GLU A 28 -17.47 -2.39 -5.63
N LEU A 29 -16.54 -1.48 -5.31
CA LEU A 29 -16.08 -1.28 -3.95
C LEU A 29 -16.79 -0.14 -3.23
N SER A 30 -17.46 0.74 -3.97
CA SER A 30 -18.15 1.88 -3.38
C SER A 30 -19.22 1.38 -2.40
N GLY A 31 -19.19 1.92 -1.19
CA GLY A 31 -20.10 1.49 -0.13
C GLY A 31 -19.63 0.26 0.63
N LYS A 32 -18.62 -0.45 0.13
CA LYS A 32 -18.11 -1.66 0.79
C LYS A 32 -16.85 -1.37 1.60
N LEU A 33 -16.10 -0.34 1.23
CA LEU A 33 -14.99 0.14 2.03
C LEU A 33 -15.54 1.14 3.04
N VAL A 34 -14.97 1.14 4.23
CA VAL A 34 -15.43 2.06 5.27
C VAL A 34 -14.26 2.91 5.75
N ASN A 35 -14.58 4.12 6.21
CA ASN A 35 -13.57 5.02 6.75
C ASN A 35 -13.21 4.58 8.17
N SER A 36 -12.32 5.34 8.81
CA SER A 36 -11.84 4.99 10.15
C SER A 36 -12.95 5.03 11.20
N CYS A 37 -14.04 5.75 10.93
CA CYS A 37 -15.19 5.81 11.82
C CYS A 37 -16.24 4.74 11.52
N GLY A 38 -16.00 3.89 10.52
CA GLY A 38 -16.92 2.82 10.17
C GLY A 38 -18.03 3.22 9.21
N GLN A 39 -17.93 4.40 8.60
CA GLN A 39 -18.95 4.86 7.65
C GLN A 39 -18.54 4.45 6.23
N PRO A 40 -19.51 4.03 5.40
CA PRO A 40 -19.18 3.62 4.03
C PRO A 40 -18.57 4.76 3.22
N GLU A 41 -17.57 4.38 2.42
CA GLU A 41 -16.92 5.30 1.49
C GLU A 41 -17.61 5.25 0.14
N THR A 42 -17.83 6.41 -0.45
CA THR A 42 -18.38 6.50 -1.80
C THR A 42 -17.25 6.87 -2.74
N LEU A 43 -17.02 6.04 -3.75
CA LEU A 43 -15.99 6.29 -4.74
C LEU A 43 -16.61 6.96 -5.96
N LYS A 44 -15.81 7.81 -6.61
CA LYS A 44 -16.30 8.61 -7.74
C LYS A 44 -16.33 7.85 -9.05
N GLY A 45 -15.47 6.84 -9.18
CA GLY A 45 -15.40 6.04 -10.40
C GLY A 45 -14.12 6.24 -11.18
N ASP A 46 -13.34 7.29 -10.88
CA ASP A 46 -12.08 7.55 -11.57
C ASP A 46 -10.86 7.10 -10.77
N GLU A 47 -11.08 6.54 -9.59
CA GLU A 47 -9.99 6.04 -8.77
C GLU A 47 -9.38 4.78 -9.39
N LYS A 48 -8.12 4.53 -9.04
CA LYS A 48 -7.49 3.24 -9.33
C LYS A 48 -7.32 2.47 -8.04
N ILE A 49 -7.60 1.19 -8.11
CA ILE A 49 -7.54 0.30 -6.95
C ILE A 49 -6.36 -0.64 -7.15
N TYR A 50 -5.52 -0.74 -6.14
CA TYR A 50 -4.40 -1.68 -6.14
C TYR A 50 -4.53 -2.61 -4.95
N GLU A 51 -4.13 -3.87 -5.17
CA GLU A 51 -4.04 -4.83 -4.09
C GLU A 51 -2.57 -5.08 -3.80
N ILE A 52 -2.20 -4.92 -2.57
CA ILE A 52 -0.85 -5.18 -2.11
C ILE A 52 -0.89 -6.44 -1.25
N SER A 53 -0.04 -7.41 -1.57
CA SER A 53 0.04 -8.67 -0.84
C SER A 53 1.41 -8.79 -0.20
N VAL A 54 1.43 -9.17 1.06
CA VAL A 54 2.67 -9.31 1.82
C VAL A 54 2.75 -10.73 2.35
N GLN A 55 3.88 -11.36 2.11
CA GLN A 55 4.21 -12.64 2.71
C GLN A 55 5.27 -12.41 3.76
N TYR A 56 5.08 -12.96 4.93
CA TYR A 56 6.01 -12.77 6.04
C TYR A 56 6.79 -14.03 6.30
N GLU A 57 8.04 -13.86 6.66
CA GLU A 57 8.80 -14.93 7.24
C GLU A 57 8.16 -15.27 8.59
N ARG A 58 7.78 -16.53 8.74
CA ARG A 58 6.95 -16.94 9.88
C ARG A 58 7.51 -16.52 11.23
N GLU A 59 8.82 -16.67 11.40
CA GLU A 59 9.43 -16.41 12.70
C GLU A 59 9.42 -14.95 13.09
N ASN A 60 9.41 -14.06 12.10
CA ASN A 60 9.52 -12.64 12.40
C ASN A 60 8.22 -12.01 12.85
N THR A 61 7.08 -12.60 12.49
CA THR A 61 5.79 -12.06 12.88
C THR A 61 5.12 -12.82 13.98
N LYS A 62 5.56 -14.06 14.21
CA LYS A 62 4.95 -14.88 15.22
C LYS A 62 5.30 -14.33 16.60
N GLY A 63 4.28 -13.98 17.38
CA GLY A 63 4.48 -13.41 18.69
C GLY A 63 4.98 -11.98 18.66
N ARG A 64 5.05 -11.36 17.48
CA ARG A 64 5.43 -9.98 17.32
C ARG A 64 6.72 -9.67 18.04
N LYS A 65 7.81 -10.21 17.56
CA LYS A 65 9.10 -9.96 18.17
C LYS A 65 9.28 -8.47 18.39
N GLU A 66 9.61 -8.12 19.61
CA GLU A 66 9.83 -6.74 19.98
C GLU A 66 10.94 -6.14 19.10
N GLY A 67 10.69 -4.94 18.61
CA GLY A 67 11.66 -4.24 17.77
C GLY A 67 11.64 -4.61 16.31
N TYR A 68 10.79 -5.56 15.91
CA TYR A 68 10.70 -5.94 14.51
C TYR A 68 9.59 -5.16 13.82
N ASP A 69 9.89 -4.66 12.65
CA ASP A 69 8.90 -4.02 11.80
C ASP A 69 9.26 -4.26 10.34
N CYS A 70 8.27 -4.12 9.49
CA CYS A 70 8.44 -4.13 8.05
C CYS A 70 7.84 -2.83 7.52
N ILE A 71 8.63 -2.12 6.72
CA ILE A 71 8.19 -0.85 6.16
C ILE A 71 8.01 -1.02 4.66
N LEU A 72 6.83 -0.68 4.17
CA LEU A 72 6.58 -0.58 2.74
C LEU A 72 6.87 0.84 2.29
N SER A 73 7.58 0.96 1.19
CA SER A 73 7.87 2.25 0.58
C SER A 73 7.21 2.25 -0.79
N PHE A 74 6.35 3.23 -1.04
CA PHE A 74 5.60 3.34 -2.28
C PHE A 74 6.14 4.46 -3.13
N ASP A 75 6.47 4.12 -4.37
CA ASP A 75 6.78 5.09 -5.41
C ASP A 75 5.49 5.22 -6.22
N TYR A 76 4.84 6.38 -6.15
CA TYR A 76 3.50 6.54 -6.66
C TYR A 76 3.28 7.96 -7.16
N ALA A 77 2.22 8.14 -7.94
CA ALA A 77 1.80 9.46 -8.39
C ALA A 77 0.28 9.50 -8.44
N CYS A 78 -0.32 10.41 -7.69
CA CYS A 78 -1.77 10.62 -7.64
C CYS A 78 -2.01 11.88 -6.80
N GLU A 79 -3.26 12.25 -6.58
CA GLU A 79 -3.56 13.33 -5.65
C GLU A 79 -3.47 12.84 -4.22
N SER A 80 -4.14 11.74 -3.92
CA SER A 80 -4.11 11.13 -2.60
C SER A 80 -4.28 9.63 -2.74
N MET A 81 -3.75 8.91 -1.75
CA MET A 81 -3.79 7.45 -1.71
C MET A 81 -4.27 7.03 -0.34
N GLU A 82 -5.31 6.21 -0.32
CA GLU A 82 -5.89 5.71 0.91
C GLU A 82 -5.65 4.22 1.03
N PHE A 83 -5.32 3.78 2.23
CA PHE A 83 -5.05 2.36 2.49
C PHE A 83 -6.14 1.76 3.35
N PHE A 84 -6.59 0.59 2.95
CA PHE A 84 -7.65 -0.16 3.65
C PHE A 84 -7.14 -1.55 4.00
N VAL A 85 -7.41 -1.98 5.21
CA VAL A 85 -7.13 -3.33 5.68
C VAL A 85 -8.46 -3.93 6.14
N ASN A 86 -8.81 -5.09 5.59
CA ASN A 86 -10.09 -5.74 5.87
C ASN A 86 -11.26 -4.80 5.59
N GLY A 87 -11.12 -4.00 4.54
CA GLY A 87 -12.18 -3.09 4.11
C GLY A 87 -12.30 -1.81 4.93
N ARG A 88 -11.41 -1.60 5.91
CA ARG A 88 -11.48 -0.41 6.76
C ARG A 88 -10.24 0.45 6.55
N LYS A 89 -10.45 1.75 6.40
CA LYS A 89 -9.36 2.69 6.16
C LYS A 89 -8.46 2.77 7.40
N VAL A 90 -7.18 2.63 7.17
CA VAL A 90 -6.18 2.68 8.23
C VAL A 90 -5.22 3.86 8.08
N ASN A 91 -5.04 4.37 6.86
CA ASN A 91 -4.11 5.48 6.64
C ASN A 91 -4.41 6.13 5.30
N ASP A 92 -3.89 7.35 5.12
CA ASP A 92 -3.95 8.03 3.84
C ASP A 92 -2.72 8.91 3.68
N TYR A 93 -2.43 9.26 2.41
CA TYR A 93 -1.30 10.08 2.06
C TYR A 93 -1.68 11.05 0.96
N PHE A 94 -1.33 12.32 1.14
CA PHE A 94 -1.45 13.29 0.08
C PHE A 94 -0.11 13.38 -0.63
N TYR A 95 -0.15 13.46 -1.95
CA TYR A 95 1.05 13.41 -2.76
C TYR A 95 1.89 14.67 -2.56
N THR A 96 3.16 14.47 -2.25
CA THR A 96 4.13 15.56 -2.06
C THR A 96 5.32 15.43 -2.99
N GLY A 97 5.33 14.42 -3.84
CA GLY A 97 6.49 14.11 -4.67
C GLY A 97 7.44 13.14 -4.01
N GLN A 98 7.19 12.78 -2.76
CA GLN A 98 8.06 11.86 -2.03
C GLN A 98 7.38 10.51 -1.87
N LYS A 99 8.18 9.52 -1.52
CA LYS A 99 7.66 8.17 -1.30
C LYS A 99 6.80 8.13 -0.05
N ALA A 100 5.77 7.31 -0.07
CA ALA A 100 4.94 7.07 1.10
C ALA A 100 5.48 5.86 1.84
N LEU A 101 5.51 5.94 3.15
CA LEU A 101 6.00 4.86 4.00
C LEU A 101 4.83 4.32 4.81
N PHE A 102 4.76 3.00 4.90
CA PHE A 102 3.68 2.32 5.61
C PHE A 102 4.30 1.26 6.51
N SER A 103 4.12 1.42 7.82
CA SER A 103 4.61 0.45 8.80
C SER A 103 3.61 -0.70 8.91
N LEU A 104 4.03 -1.88 8.50
CA LEU A 104 3.18 -3.06 8.61
C LEU A 104 2.99 -3.46 10.07
N GLY A 105 4.03 -3.28 10.90
CA GLY A 105 3.93 -3.63 12.31
C GLY A 105 2.94 -2.76 13.06
N TYR A 106 2.83 -1.49 12.69
CA TYR A 106 1.89 -0.60 13.33
C TYR A 106 0.44 -1.06 13.12
N PHE A 107 0.18 -1.74 12.00
CA PHE A 107 -1.16 -2.22 11.66
C PHE A 107 -1.28 -3.73 11.81
N ASP A 108 -0.44 -4.32 12.65
CA ASP A 108 -0.55 -5.72 13.03
C ASP A 108 -0.24 -6.68 11.89
N PHE A 109 0.72 -6.32 11.04
CA PHE A 109 1.25 -7.18 9.98
C PHE A 109 0.15 -7.72 9.06
N PRO A 110 -0.60 -6.86 8.38
CA PRO A 110 -1.61 -7.34 7.45
C PRO A 110 -0.95 -8.04 6.26
N THR A 111 -1.64 -9.04 5.73
CA THR A 111 -1.16 -9.74 4.53
C THR A 111 -1.74 -9.17 3.25
N LYS A 112 -2.81 -8.41 3.35
CA LYS A 112 -3.43 -7.77 2.20
C LYS A 112 -3.83 -6.35 2.54
N ILE A 113 -3.50 -5.44 1.64
CA ILE A 113 -3.83 -4.03 1.78
C ILE A 113 -4.45 -3.59 0.47
N THR A 114 -5.56 -2.89 0.54
CA THR A 114 -6.18 -2.29 -0.63
C THR A 114 -5.80 -0.81 -0.64
N ALA A 115 -5.26 -0.36 -1.76
CA ALA A 115 -4.92 1.04 -1.94
C ALA A 115 -5.87 1.66 -2.96
N VAL A 116 -6.49 2.77 -2.59
CA VAL A 116 -7.38 3.53 -3.46
C VAL A 116 -6.68 4.83 -3.80
N LEU A 117 -6.40 5.03 -5.09
CA LEU A 117 -5.69 6.20 -5.56
C LEU A 117 -6.66 7.15 -6.27
N HIS A 118 -6.68 8.39 -5.79
CA HIS A 118 -7.47 9.45 -6.41
C HIS A 118 -6.58 10.19 -7.37
N PRO A 119 -6.99 10.35 -8.64
CA PRO A 119 -6.09 10.90 -9.66
C PRO A 119 -5.73 12.36 -9.42
N LEU A 120 -4.47 12.68 -9.74
CA LEU A 120 -3.99 14.05 -9.81
C LEU A 120 -4.19 14.53 -11.23
N HIS A 121 -4.88 15.66 -11.39
CA HIS A 121 -5.15 16.23 -12.70
C HIS A 121 -4.25 17.43 -12.95
N GLU A 122 -3.89 17.63 -14.20
CA GLU A 122 -3.19 18.83 -14.61
C GLU A 122 -4.09 20.03 -14.29
N GLY A 123 -3.54 21.02 -13.60
CA GLY A 123 -4.33 22.18 -13.21
C GLY A 123 -4.89 22.12 -11.80
N ASP A 124 -4.71 21.01 -11.08
CA ASP A 124 -5.11 20.94 -9.69
C ASP A 124 -4.34 22.00 -8.88
N HIS A 125 -5.01 22.58 -7.91
CA HIS A 125 -4.42 23.65 -7.11
C HIS A 125 -3.63 23.07 -5.94
N ILE A 126 -2.55 22.39 -6.25
CA ILE A 126 -1.62 21.93 -5.23
C ILE A 126 -0.22 22.38 -5.62
N TYR A 127 0.59 22.63 -4.62
CA TYR A 127 1.97 23.05 -4.85
C TYR A 127 2.86 21.83 -4.84
N LEU A 128 3.57 21.61 -5.94
CA LEU A 128 4.60 20.58 -6.04
C LEU A 128 5.84 21.22 -6.59
N GLN A 129 6.97 20.91 -5.98
CA GLN A 129 8.25 21.39 -6.48
C GLN A 129 8.52 20.81 -7.85
N GLU A 130 8.10 19.57 -8.04
CA GLU A 130 8.27 18.89 -9.30
C GLU A 130 7.04 18.03 -9.53
N TRP A 131 6.38 18.21 -10.66
CA TRP A 131 5.19 17.45 -10.98
C TRP A 131 5.59 16.07 -11.53
N PRO A 132 4.82 15.02 -11.24
CA PRO A 132 5.07 13.72 -11.79
C PRO A 132 4.76 13.70 -13.27
N LYS A 133 5.23 12.64 -13.95
CA LYS A 133 4.88 12.44 -15.33
C LYS A 133 3.39 12.25 -15.45
N MET A 134 2.75 13.04 -16.30
CA MET A 134 1.31 12.99 -16.49
C MET A 134 0.98 12.17 -17.73
N ASP A 135 0.00 11.30 -17.61
CA ASP A 135 -0.51 10.52 -18.72
C ASP A 135 -1.92 11.01 -18.99
N ASP A 136 -2.14 11.57 -20.17
CA ASP A 136 -3.44 12.13 -20.56
C ASP A 136 -3.91 13.17 -19.52
N LYS A 137 -2.98 14.06 -19.12
CA LYS A 137 -3.21 15.17 -18.20
C LYS A 137 -3.60 14.74 -16.79
N LYS A 138 -3.30 13.50 -16.43
CA LYS A 138 -3.53 13.04 -15.07
C LYS A 138 -2.46 12.03 -14.66
N ALA A 139 -2.32 11.85 -13.36
CA ALA A 139 -1.43 10.85 -12.80
C ALA A 139 -2.19 10.06 -11.74
N CYS A 140 -2.13 8.75 -11.85
CA CYS A 140 -2.83 7.88 -10.90
C CYS A 140 -2.24 6.47 -11.00
N CYS A 141 -1.12 6.24 -10.31
CA CYS A 141 -0.50 4.91 -10.37
C CYS A 141 0.43 4.67 -9.20
N ILE A 142 0.63 3.40 -8.87
CA ILE A 142 1.74 2.94 -8.05
C ILE A 142 2.78 2.39 -9.01
N GLU A 143 3.99 2.91 -8.95
CA GLU A 143 5.06 2.48 -9.84
C GLU A 143 5.90 1.37 -9.24
N ALA A 144 6.11 1.43 -7.92
CA ALA A 144 6.94 0.43 -7.26
C ALA A 144 6.58 0.38 -5.78
N VAL A 145 6.69 -0.81 -5.22
CA VAL A 145 6.55 -1.02 -3.78
C VAL A 145 7.75 -1.83 -3.34
N THR A 146 8.46 -1.33 -2.34
CA THR A 146 9.61 -2.06 -1.78
C THR A 146 9.35 -2.30 -0.30
N LEU A 147 9.97 -3.37 0.20
CA LEU A 147 9.82 -3.75 1.59
C LEU A 147 11.18 -3.75 2.26
N THR A 148 11.26 -3.12 3.42
CA THR A 148 12.47 -3.08 4.23
C THR A 148 12.15 -3.64 5.60
N GLU A 149 12.91 -4.61 6.05
CA GLU A 149 12.77 -5.14 7.40
C GLU A 149 13.65 -4.33 8.34
N GLN A 150 13.11 -4.01 9.50
CA GLN A 150 13.82 -3.27 10.54
C GLN A 150 13.85 -4.07 11.82
N PHE A 151 15.01 -4.08 12.46
CA PHE A 151 15.19 -4.76 13.75
C PHE A 151 15.76 -3.75 14.73
N ALA A 152 15.18 -3.68 15.89
CA ALA A 152 15.66 -2.76 16.91
C ALA A 152 16.81 -3.39 17.71
#